data_dc492b9b967000cd41f7f73c4679934f
#
_entry.id   dc492b9b967000cd41f7f73c4679934f
#
_cell.length_a   1.000
_cell.length_b   1.000
_cell.length_c   1.000
_cell.angle_alpha   90.00
_cell.angle_beta   90.00
_cell.angle_gamma   90.00
#
_symmetry.space_group_name_H-M   'P 1'
#
loop_
_entity.id
_entity.type
_entity.pdbx_description
1 polymer ?
#
loop_
_entity_poly.entity_id
_entity_poly.type
_entity_poly.pdbx_seq_one_letter_code
_entity_poly.pdbx_strand_id
1 'polypeptide(L)'
;MIEIKNLRKTYGKKVALKSFSYTFEDGIYGMLGANGAGKSTLMNLLTDNVKRDSGEILYDGKEILKMGGSYLEKVGYMPQQQGFYESFSARMFLVYMAELKGLRKKEAKKQIENLLEIVH
;
A
#
# COMPACT_ATOMS: atom_id res chain seq x y z
N MET A 1 3.88 5.82 -12.54
CA MET A 1 5.29 5.77 -12.13
C MET A 1 5.45 6.23 -10.69
N ILE A 2 6.22 5.49 -9.89
CA ILE A 2 6.58 5.90 -8.51
C ILE A 2 8.09 6.13 -8.47
N GLU A 3 8.50 7.31 -8.05
CA GLU A 3 9.91 7.67 -7.91
C GLU A 3 10.24 7.90 -6.43
N ILE A 4 11.27 7.23 -5.94
CA ILE A 4 11.74 7.33 -4.56
C ILE A 4 13.12 7.96 -4.57
N LYS A 5 13.32 8.99 -3.74
CA LYS A 5 14.58 9.74 -3.65
C LYS A 5 15.07 9.79 -2.22
N ASN A 6 16.24 9.20 -1.99
CA ASN A 6 16.96 9.24 -0.72
C ASN A 6 16.09 8.93 0.52
N LEU A 7 15.18 7.96 0.37
CA LEU A 7 14.24 7.59 1.42
C LEU A 7 14.96 6.99 2.62
N ARG A 8 14.71 7.55 3.79
CA ARG A 8 15.30 7.11 5.05
C ARG A 8 14.24 6.82 6.09
N LYS A 9 14.46 5.76 6.85
CA LYS A 9 13.66 5.41 8.02
C LYS A 9 14.50 4.73 9.07
N THR A 10 14.36 5.20 10.31
CA THR A 10 14.97 4.62 11.51
C THR A 10 13.89 4.31 12.54
N TYR A 11 14.10 3.28 13.33
CA TYR A 11 13.29 2.92 14.49
C TYR A 11 14.22 2.88 15.70
N GLY A 12 14.20 3.93 16.51
CA GLY A 12 15.15 4.10 17.60
C GLY A 12 16.60 4.08 17.09
N LYS A 13 17.39 3.11 17.52
CA LYS A 13 18.78 2.95 17.07
C LYS A 13 18.92 2.12 15.78
N LYS A 14 17.85 1.48 15.31
CA LYS A 14 17.88 0.62 14.12
C LYS A 14 17.59 1.42 12.87
N VAL A 15 18.52 1.46 11.93
CA VAL A 15 18.31 2.01 10.59
C VAL A 15 17.63 0.95 9.72
N ALA A 16 16.36 1.16 9.37
CA ALA A 16 15.59 0.25 8.52
C ALA A 16 15.83 0.52 7.04
N LEU A 17 15.88 1.80 6.63
CA LEU A 17 16.31 2.25 5.32
C LEU A 17 17.31 3.39 5.49
N LYS A 18 18.51 3.25 4.94
CA LYS A 18 19.58 4.24 5.09
C LYS A 18 19.46 5.40 4.12
N SER A 19 19.27 5.08 2.86
CA SER A 19 19.03 6.01 1.76
C SER A 19 18.63 5.20 0.54
N PHE A 20 17.35 5.02 0.35
CA PHE A 20 16.82 4.21 -0.74
C PHE A 20 16.32 5.11 -1.86
N SER A 21 16.80 4.87 -3.08
CA SER A 21 16.35 5.57 -4.28
C SER A 21 16.06 4.55 -5.37
N TYR A 22 14.89 4.64 -5.95
CA TYR A 22 14.48 3.76 -7.04
C TYR A 22 13.29 4.36 -7.79
N THR A 23 13.17 4.06 -9.08
CA THR A 23 12.01 4.43 -9.89
C THR A 23 11.28 3.16 -10.33
N PHE A 24 10.03 3.06 -9.93
CA PHE A 24 9.12 2.00 -10.36
C PHE A 24 8.28 2.52 -11.53
N GLU A 25 8.47 1.93 -12.68
CA GLU A 25 7.60 2.12 -13.85
C GLU A 25 6.43 1.14 -13.77
N ASP A 26 5.59 1.10 -14.82
CA ASP A 26 4.50 0.13 -14.89
C ASP A 26 5.07 -1.30 -15.03
N GLY A 27 4.61 -2.21 -14.18
CA GLY A 27 5.08 -3.58 -14.20
C GLY A 27 4.95 -4.27 -12.85
N ILE A 28 5.47 -5.51 -12.80
CA ILE A 28 5.50 -6.34 -11.58
C ILE A 28 6.93 -6.40 -11.08
N TYR A 29 7.13 -6.08 -9.81
CA TYR A 29 8.44 -6.06 -9.16
C TYR A 29 8.49 -7.06 -8.02
N GLY A 30 9.52 -7.91 -8.03
CA GLY A 30 9.86 -8.79 -6.91
C GLY A 30 10.88 -8.13 -5.99
N MET A 31 10.56 -8.05 -4.70
CA MET A 31 11.47 -7.51 -3.70
C MET A 31 12.12 -8.65 -2.91
N LEU A 32 13.40 -8.89 -3.14
CA LEU A 32 14.18 -9.93 -2.49
C LEU A 32 15.12 -9.35 -1.43
N GLY A 33 15.35 -10.09 -0.39
CA GLY A 33 16.26 -9.72 0.69
C GLY A 33 15.99 -10.49 1.97
N ALA A 34 16.98 -10.54 2.86
CA ALA A 34 16.86 -11.18 4.16
C ALA A 34 15.77 -10.53 5.04
N ASN A 35 15.30 -11.25 6.06
CA ASN A 35 14.41 -10.69 7.07
C ASN A 35 15.13 -9.53 7.77
N GLY A 36 14.43 -8.40 7.91
CA GLY A 36 15.00 -7.18 8.47
C GLY A 36 15.77 -6.30 7.47
N ALA A 37 15.79 -6.63 6.17
CA ALA A 37 16.42 -5.81 5.12
C ALA A 37 15.64 -4.52 4.76
N GLY A 38 14.50 -4.24 5.42
CA GLY A 38 13.72 -3.03 5.17
C GLY A 38 12.56 -3.20 4.19
N LYS A 39 12.27 -4.42 3.70
CA LYS A 39 11.18 -4.67 2.74
C LYS A 39 9.81 -4.19 3.24
N SER A 40 9.42 -4.63 4.44
CA SER A 40 8.14 -4.22 5.06
C SER A 40 8.12 -2.73 5.38
N THR A 41 9.27 -2.17 5.77
CA THR A 41 9.39 -0.72 6.01
C THR A 41 9.16 0.07 4.74
N LEU A 42 9.72 -0.36 3.61
CA LEU A 42 9.49 0.30 2.32
C LEU A 42 8.01 0.23 1.92
N MET A 43 7.37 -0.93 2.08
CA MET A 43 5.93 -1.06 1.81
C MET A 43 5.09 -0.14 2.68
N ASN A 44 5.40 -0.05 3.98
CA ASN A 44 4.68 0.84 4.90
C ASN A 44 4.90 2.33 4.59
N LEU A 45 6.06 2.70 4.07
CA LEU A 45 6.34 4.06 3.63
C LEU A 45 5.61 4.40 2.32
N LEU A 46 5.55 3.47 1.37
CA LEU A 46 4.81 3.62 0.11
C LEU A 46 3.29 3.72 0.33
N THR A 47 2.78 3.09 1.38
CA THR A 47 1.35 3.13 1.73
C THR A 47 1.01 4.23 2.75
N ASP A 48 1.97 5.07 3.11
CA ASP A 48 1.85 6.13 4.12
C ASP A 48 1.38 5.64 5.50
N ASN A 49 1.60 4.35 5.80
CA ASN A 49 1.32 3.78 7.12
C ASN A 49 2.36 4.18 8.18
N VAL A 50 3.54 4.58 7.74
CA VAL A 50 4.65 5.00 8.60
C VAL A 50 5.27 6.26 8.04
N LYS A 51 5.56 7.23 8.90
CA LYS A 51 6.25 8.46 8.51
C LYS A 51 7.73 8.19 8.23
N ARG A 52 8.23 8.70 7.12
CA ARG A 52 9.66 8.71 6.78
C ARG A 52 10.42 9.73 7.62
N ASP A 53 11.71 9.52 7.80
CA ASP A 53 12.59 10.49 8.46
C ASP A 53 13.04 11.57 7.47
N SER A 54 13.36 11.16 6.24
CA SER A 54 13.74 12.06 5.15
C SER A 54 13.55 11.39 3.79
N GLY A 55 13.77 12.16 2.72
CA GLY A 55 13.60 11.73 1.34
C GLY A 55 12.21 12.05 0.79
N GLU A 56 11.97 11.66 -0.44
CA GLU A 56 10.75 11.95 -1.18
C GLU A 56 10.19 10.69 -1.83
N ILE A 57 8.88 10.63 -1.92
CA ILE A 57 8.15 9.63 -2.73
C ILE A 57 7.21 10.39 -3.64
N LEU A 58 7.42 10.25 -4.94
CA LEU A 58 6.64 10.94 -5.97
C LEU A 58 5.79 9.93 -6.73
N TYR A 59 4.51 10.21 -6.87
CA TYR A 59 3.59 9.51 -7.76
C TYR A 59 3.31 10.41 -8.97
N ASP A 60 3.74 9.98 -10.15
CA ASP A 60 3.67 10.78 -11.39
C ASP A 60 4.17 12.22 -11.20
N GLY A 61 5.32 12.36 -10.54
CA GLY A 61 5.99 13.63 -10.28
C GLY A 61 5.42 14.45 -9.14
N LYS A 62 4.37 13.99 -8.45
CA LYS A 62 3.75 14.68 -7.31
C LYS A 62 4.09 13.98 -5.99
N GLU A 63 4.53 14.75 -5.01
CA GLU A 63 4.83 14.23 -3.67
C GLU A 63 3.58 13.66 -3.00
N ILE A 64 3.64 12.39 -2.58
CA ILE A 64 2.48 11.64 -2.06
C ILE A 64 1.85 12.31 -0.82
N LEU A 65 2.65 12.91 0.06
CA LEU A 65 2.13 13.62 1.23
C LEU A 65 1.30 14.85 0.87
N LYS A 66 1.59 15.47 -0.28
CA LYS A 66 0.79 16.60 -0.80
C LYS A 66 -0.49 16.14 -1.49
N MET A 67 -0.53 14.89 -1.91
CA MET A 67 -1.72 14.29 -2.53
C MET A 67 -2.73 13.81 -1.50
N GLY A 68 -2.28 13.38 -0.31
CA GLY A 68 -3.15 12.89 0.75
C GLY A 68 -4.06 11.76 0.29
N GLY A 69 -5.37 11.88 0.52
CA GLY A 69 -6.36 10.85 0.18
C GLY A 69 -6.36 10.46 -1.30
N SER A 70 -6.12 11.40 -2.21
CA SER A 70 -6.11 11.11 -3.65
C SER A 70 -5.00 10.14 -4.09
N TYR A 71 -3.90 10.06 -3.33
CA TYR A 71 -2.90 9.02 -3.50
C TYR A 71 -3.39 7.68 -2.96
N LEU A 72 -3.93 7.66 -1.74
CA LEU A 72 -4.40 6.44 -1.09
C LEU A 72 -5.55 5.75 -1.85
N GLU A 73 -6.38 6.50 -2.56
CA GLU A 73 -7.41 5.94 -3.45
C GLU A 73 -6.81 5.06 -4.57
N LYS A 74 -5.57 5.36 -4.98
CA LYS A 74 -4.85 4.62 -6.03
C LYS A 74 -4.05 3.43 -5.50
N VAL A 75 -3.89 3.33 -4.18
CA VAL A 75 -3.09 2.29 -3.53
C VAL A 75 -3.97 1.15 -3.06
N GLY A 76 -3.64 -0.08 -3.48
CA GLY A 76 -4.10 -1.32 -2.86
C GLY A 76 -2.95 -1.94 -2.07
N TYR A 77 -3.18 -2.30 -0.82
CA TYR A 77 -2.18 -2.91 0.04
C TYR A 77 -2.73 -4.15 0.73
N MET A 78 -2.01 -5.24 0.62
CA MET A 78 -2.28 -6.49 1.32
C MET A 78 -1.10 -6.80 2.25
N PRO A 79 -1.22 -6.55 3.57
CA PRO A 79 -0.16 -6.83 4.52
C PRO A 79 0.00 -8.34 4.76
N GLN A 80 1.16 -8.75 5.28
CA GLN A 80 1.45 -10.14 5.63
C GLN A 80 0.49 -10.69 6.70
N GLN A 81 0.12 -9.85 7.65
CA GLN A 81 -0.90 -10.17 8.65
C GLN A 81 -2.12 -9.28 8.39
N GLN A 82 -3.21 -9.89 8.00
CA GLN A 82 -4.48 -9.20 7.85
C GLN A 82 -5.32 -9.40 9.11
N GLY A 83 -5.82 -8.30 9.67
CA GLY A 83 -6.89 -8.36 10.63
C GLY A 83 -8.21 -8.65 9.91
N PHE A 84 -8.83 -9.76 10.26
CA PHE A 84 -10.19 -10.07 9.81
C PHE A 84 -11.16 -9.79 10.95
N TYR A 85 -12.36 -9.35 10.59
CA TYR A 85 -13.47 -9.37 11.51
C TYR A 85 -14.05 -10.80 11.50
N GLU A 86 -13.84 -11.57 12.55
CA GLU A 86 -14.25 -12.98 12.63
C GLU A 86 -15.75 -13.19 12.36
N SER A 87 -16.57 -12.18 12.66
CA SER A 87 -18.02 -12.20 12.40
C SER A 87 -18.41 -11.85 10.95
N PHE A 88 -17.46 -11.43 10.11
CA PHE A 88 -17.75 -11.04 8.74
C PHE A 88 -17.62 -12.25 7.80
N SER A 89 -18.62 -12.41 6.92
CA SER A 89 -18.40 -13.24 5.72
C SER A 89 -17.47 -12.53 4.75
N ALA A 90 -16.86 -13.27 3.82
CA ALA A 90 -16.03 -12.69 2.77
C ALA A 90 -16.76 -11.57 2.01
N ARG A 91 -18.02 -11.77 1.68
CA ARG A 91 -18.87 -10.76 1.05
C ARG A 91 -19.03 -9.51 1.90
N MET A 92 -19.34 -9.64 3.18
CA MET A 92 -19.47 -8.49 4.09
C MET A 92 -18.18 -7.71 4.21
N PHE A 93 -17.04 -8.41 4.29
CA PHE A 93 -15.73 -7.78 4.34
C PHE A 93 -15.43 -6.98 3.06
N LEU A 94 -15.71 -7.55 1.89
CA LEU A 94 -15.51 -6.87 0.60
C LEU A 94 -16.44 -5.65 0.45
N VAL A 95 -17.69 -5.74 0.91
CA VAL A 95 -18.61 -4.58 0.93
C VAL A 95 -18.04 -3.47 1.80
N TYR A 96 -17.59 -3.79 3.01
CA TYR A 96 -16.99 -2.84 3.93
C TYR A 96 -15.74 -2.16 3.31
N MET A 97 -14.86 -2.93 2.68
CA MET A 97 -13.68 -2.39 2.00
C MET A 97 -14.06 -1.50 0.81
N ALA A 98 -15.08 -1.86 0.05
CA ALA A 98 -15.58 -1.05 -1.06
C ALA A 98 -16.16 0.30 -0.57
N GLU A 99 -16.87 0.31 0.56
CA GLU A 99 -17.37 1.54 1.18
C GLU A 99 -16.22 2.44 1.65
N LEU A 100 -15.20 1.87 2.30
CA LEU A 100 -14.00 2.62 2.70
C LEU A 100 -13.27 3.25 1.51
N LYS A 101 -13.29 2.60 0.35
CA LYS A 101 -12.71 3.11 -0.90
C LYS A 101 -13.64 4.08 -1.66
N GLY A 102 -14.84 4.33 -1.15
CA GLY A 102 -15.80 5.24 -1.76
C GLY A 102 -16.43 4.71 -3.06
N LEU A 103 -16.43 3.40 -3.28
CA LEU A 103 -17.07 2.80 -4.45
C LEU A 103 -18.60 2.91 -4.35
N ARG A 104 -19.25 3.20 -5.47
CA ARG A 104 -20.72 3.21 -5.55
C ARG A 104 -21.26 1.81 -5.34
N LYS A 105 -22.35 1.68 -4.56
CA LYS A 105 -22.94 0.36 -4.20
C LYS A 105 -23.16 -0.55 -5.40
N LYS A 106 -23.68 -0.03 -6.51
CA LYS A 106 -23.97 -0.81 -7.72
C LYS A 106 -22.69 -1.35 -8.37
N GLU A 107 -21.65 -0.54 -8.43
CA GLU A 107 -20.35 -0.92 -8.98
C GLU A 107 -19.63 -1.90 -8.07
N ALA A 108 -19.62 -1.62 -6.77
CA ALA A 108 -19.06 -2.50 -5.74
C ALA A 108 -19.69 -3.90 -5.80
N LYS A 109 -21.01 -3.99 -5.88
CA LYS A 109 -21.72 -5.27 -5.96
C LYS A 109 -21.27 -6.10 -7.16
N LYS A 110 -21.17 -5.49 -8.33
CA LYS A 110 -20.72 -6.19 -9.55
C LYS A 110 -19.28 -6.70 -9.42
N GLN A 111 -18.38 -5.86 -8.91
CA GLN A 111 -16.98 -6.24 -8.70
C GLN A 111 -16.83 -7.35 -7.67
N ILE A 112 -17.58 -7.27 -6.58
CA ILE A 112 -17.56 -8.29 -5.50
C ILE A 112 -18.01 -9.65 -6.01
N GLU A 113 -19.11 -9.72 -6.78
CA GLU A 113 -19.57 -11.00 -7.36
C GLU A 113 -18.49 -11.60 -8.27
N ASN A 114 -17.92 -10.81 -9.16
CA ASN A 114 -16.83 -11.27 -10.03
C ASN A 114 -15.60 -11.77 -9.24
N LEU A 115 -15.20 -11.05 -8.19
CA LEU A 115 -14.06 -11.46 -7.35
C LEU A 115 -14.34 -12.76 -6.60
N LEU A 116 -15.54 -12.92 -6.05
CA LEU A 116 -15.93 -14.14 -5.34
C LEU A 116 -15.98 -15.36 -6.27
N GLU A 117 -16.34 -15.18 -7.54
CA GLU A 117 -16.29 -16.25 -8.55
C GLU A 117 -14.85 -16.67 -8.90
N ILE A 118 -13.90 -15.73 -8.87
CA ILE A 118 -12.50 -16.00 -9.21
C ILE A 118 -11.77 -16.77 -8.12
N VAL A 119 -12.13 -16.57 -6.85
CA VAL A 119 -11.32 -17.05 -5.70
C VAL A 119 -11.85 -18.30 -5.01
N HIS A 120 -12.96 -18.90 -5.46
CA HIS A 120 -13.45 -20.15 -4.84
C HIS A 120 -13.10 -21.42 -5.57
#